data_c7654e2ee3bc72fbfd41aee73f34116f
#
_entry.id   c7654e2ee3bc72fbfd41aee73f34116f
#
_cell.length_a   1.000
_cell.length_b   1.000
_cell.length_c   1.000
_cell.angle_alpha   90.00
_cell.angle_beta   90.00
_cell.angle_gamma   90.00
#
_symmetry.space_group_name_H-M   'P 1'
#
loop_
_entity.id
_entity.type
_entity.pdbx_description
1 polymer ?
#
loop_
_entity_poly.entity_id
_entity_poly.type
_entity_poly.pdbx_seq_one_letter_code
_entity_poly.pdbx_strand_id
1 'polypeptide(L)'
;MGTVPATRCVRGFSRAVRRRSPFTAILVFAVLLFQLACKSLTPIDTKPLDNAGIGYSAIKELKAQHITATEVSEIAKVRQAGLSDEDCVTLLQIFHGRGETFTAGDAIASLHQSGMSEGTVLALAGMDQVGLGYGELQAMHLAGLSEAIVLEVARHHAAGTPALSGASLGTLRNLRMDNGTLLELVRRGIPDSEAAEIIAARRHGSTDAEILRHFSGS
;
A
#
# COMPACT_ATOMS: atom_id res chain seq x y z
N MET A 1 -89.78 5.55 1.26
CA MET A 1 -89.93 6.35 0.06
C MET A 1 -88.60 6.38 -0.62
N GLY A 2 -88.32 5.60 -1.57
CA GLY A 2 -88.60 5.61 -2.94
C GLY A 2 -87.32 6.23 -3.60
N THR A 3 -86.67 5.76 -4.49
CA THR A 3 -86.85 4.93 -5.67
C THR A 3 -85.50 4.58 -6.28
N VAL A 4 -85.31 3.41 -6.81
CA VAL A 4 -84.31 2.97 -7.85
C VAL A 4 -84.89 3.48 -9.19
N PRO A 5 -84.18 3.49 -10.35
CA PRO A 5 -82.93 2.87 -10.78
C PRO A 5 -82.15 3.73 -11.81
N ALA A 6 -80.99 3.29 -12.27
CA ALA A 6 -80.67 3.19 -13.71
C ALA A 6 -79.29 2.57 -14.00
N THR A 7 -79.37 1.45 -14.60
CA THR A 7 -78.40 0.71 -15.41
C THR A 7 -77.74 1.58 -16.48
N ARG A 8 -76.39 1.51 -16.68
CA ARG A 8 -75.79 1.69 -18.01
C ARG A 8 -74.40 1.01 -18.14
N CYS A 9 -74.51 -0.03 -18.86
CA CYS A 9 -73.68 -0.39 -20.05
C CYS A 9 -72.15 -0.34 -19.91
N VAL A 10 -71.65 -1.51 -19.92
CA VAL A 10 -70.33 -2.03 -20.27
C VAL A 10 -69.84 -1.43 -21.62
N ARG A 11 -68.62 -0.91 -21.62
CA ARG A 11 -67.80 -0.88 -22.84
C ARG A 11 -66.43 -1.48 -22.52
N GLY A 12 -66.21 -2.65 -23.13
CA GLY A 12 -64.95 -3.37 -23.08
C GLY A 12 -63.81 -2.55 -23.69
N PHE A 13 -62.76 -2.41 -22.94
CA PHE A 13 -61.49 -1.94 -23.42
C PHE A 13 -60.59 -3.15 -23.62
N SER A 14 -60.53 -3.64 -24.87
CA SER A 14 -59.50 -4.59 -25.31
C SER A 14 -58.14 -3.95 -25.16
N ARG A 15 -57.40 -4.29 -24.11
CA ARG A 15 -55.97 -4.02 -24.01
C ARG A 15 -55.25 -4.97 -24.95
N ALA A 16 -54.87 -4.45 -26.13
CA ALA A 16 -53.93 -5.08 -27.00
C ALA A 16 -52.57 -5.11 -26.24
N VAL A 17 -52.25 -6.27 -25.67
CA VAL A 17 -50.90 -6.57 -25.19
C VAL A 17 -49.99 -6.65 -26.38
N ARG A 18 -49.34 -5.53 -26.74
CA ARG A 18 -48.21 -5.51 -27.66
C ARG A 18 -47.11 -6.40 -27.09
N ARG A 19 -47.02 -7.63 -27.57
CA ARG A 19 -45.84 -8.50 -27.37
C ARG A 19 -44.64 -7.76 -27.92
N ARG A 20 -43.88 -7.11 -27.03
CA ARG A 20 -42.55 -6.59 -27.37
C ARG A 20 -41.67 -7.81 -27.62
N SER A 21 -41.15 -7.91 -28.85
CA SER A 21 -40.25 -8.96 -29.26
C SER A 21 -39.04 -9.02 -28.28
N PRO A 22 -38.66 -10.22 -27.78
CA PRO A 22 -37.49 -10.35 -26.87
C PRO A 22 -36.18 -9.82 -27.52
N PHE A 23 -36.13 -9.77 -28.86
CA PHE A 23 -34.98 -9.18 -29.59
C PHE A 23 -34.78 -7.69 -29.34
N THR A 24 -35.84 -6.90 -29.13
CA THR A 24 -35.73 -5.47 -28.84
C THR A 24 -35.17 -5.22 -27.43
N ALA A 25 -35.49 -6.07 -26.47
CA ALA A 25 -34.97 -5.97 -25.12
C ALA A 25 -33.45 -6.31 -25.05
N ILE A 26 -33.02 -7.33 -25.80
CA ILE A 26 -31.61 -7.73 -25.89
C ILE A 26 -30.77 -6.64 -26.59
N LEU A 27 -31.28 -6.03 -27.65
CA LEU A 27 -30.56 -4.96 -28.35
C LEU A 27 -30.40 -3.72 -27.49
N VAL A 28 -31.43 -3.32 -26.74
CA VAL A 28 -31.35 -2.18 -25.80
C VAL A 28 -30.38 -2.45 -24.66
N PHE A 29 -30.34 -3.70 -24.15
CA PHE A 29 -29.41 -4.09 -23.09
C PHE A 29 -27.95 -4.12 -23.59
N ALA A 30 -27.73 -4.61 -24.82
CA ALA A 30 -26.40 -4.60 -25.46
C ALA A 30 -25.90 -3.16 -25.71
N VAL A 31 -26.76 -2.24 -26.15
CA VAL A 31 -26.42 -0.83 -26.37
C VAL A 31 -26.15 -0.12 -25.03
N LEU A 32 -26.91 -0.43 -23.96
CA LEU A 32 -26.67 0.09 -22.63
C LEU A 32 -25.36 -0.42 -22.02
N LEU A 33 -25.04 -1.71 -22.22
CA LEU A 33 -23.75 -2.29 -21.80
C LEU A 33 -22.59 -1.68 -22.61
N PHE A 34 -22.76 -1.40 -23.88
CA PHE A 34 -21.76 -0.74 -24.72
C PHE A 34 -21.54 0.72 -24.33
N GLN A 35 -22.60 1.43 -23.93
CA GLN A 35 -22.50 2.80 -23.41
C GLN A 35 -21.90 2.87 -21.99
N LEU A 36 -22.07 1.83 -21.16
CA LEU A 36 -21.40 1.71 -19.87
C LEU A 36 -19.90 1.34 -20.02
N ALA A 37 -19.54 0.61 -21.08
CA ALA A 37 -18.15 0.31 -21.42
C ALA A 37 -17.41 1.50 -22.06
N CYS A 38 -18.13 2.42 -22.72
CA CYS A 38 -17.63 3.69 -23.21
C CYS A 38 -17.80 4.83 -22.18
N LYS A 39 -17.54 4.58 -20.88
CA LYS A 39 -17.13 5.70 -20.02
C LYS A 39 -15.87 6.26 -20.67
N SER A 40 -16.01 7.44 -21.27
CA SER A 40 -14.94 8.20 -21.87
C SER A 40 -13.74 8.14 -20.92
N LEU A 41 -12.71 7.40 -21.32
CA LEU A 41 -11.39 7.49 -20.73
C LEU A 41 -10.95 8.93 -21.00
N THR A 42 -11.29 9.85 -20.08
CA THR A 42 -10.70 11.18 -20.10
C THR A 42 -9.20 10.95 -20.06
N PRO A 43 -8.44 11.46 -21.04
CA PRO A 43 -7.01 11.28 -21.06
C PRO A 43 -6.46 11.78 -19.73
N ILE A 44 -5.75 10.92 -19.00
CA ILE A 44 -5.15 11.26 -17.71
C ILE A 44 -4.14 12.37 -17.96
N ASP A 45 -4.25 13.47 -17.21
CA ASP A 45 -3.27 14.53 -17.23
C ASP A 45 -1.96 14.05 -16.60
N THR A 46 -0.91 13.94 -17.41
CA THR A 46 0.43 13.52 -16.97
C THR A 46 1.39 14.68 -16.79
N LYS A 47 0.94 15.93 -16.91
CA LYS A 47 1.79 17.11 -16.66
C LYS A 47 2.52 17.07 -15.31
N PRO A 48 1.91 16.58 -14.20
CA PRO A 48 2.64 16.46 -12.93
C PRO A 48 3.86 15.55 -13.03
N LEU A 49 3.82 14.49 -13.84
CA LEU A 49 4.96 13.58 -14.06
C LEU A 49 6.06 14.27 -14.88
N ASP A 50 5.68 14.98 -15.96
CA ASP A 50 6.62 15.77 -16.77
C ASP A 50 7.29 16.85 -15.90
N ASN A 51 6.52 17.54 -15.06
CA ASN A 51 7.02 18.57 -14.14
C ASN A 51 7.95 17.99 -13.05
N ALA A 52 7.75 16.75 -12.65
CA ALA A 52 8.62 16.02 -11.72
C ALA A 52 9.92 15.51 -12.42
N GLY A 53 10.05 15.66 -13.73
CA GLY A 53 11.20 15.23 -14.50
C GLY A 53 11.22 13.74 -14.84
N ILE A 54 10.04 13.10 -14.90
CA ILE A 54 9.93 11.72 -15.37
C ILE A 54 10.06 11.71 -16.89
N GLY A 55 10.93 10.84 -17.41
CA GLY A 55 11.17 10.70 -18.84
C GLY A 55 9.97 10.12 -19.59
N TYR A 56 9.86 10.47 -20.88
CA TYR A 56 8.75 10.07 -21.75
C TYR A 56 8.53 8.55 -21.79
N SER A 57 9.60 7.73 -21.78
CA SER A 57 9.51 6.26 -21.77
C SER A 57 8.80 5.74 -20.52
N ALA A 58 9.17 6.25 -19.35
CA ALA A 58 8.54 5.87 -18.08
C ALA A 58 7.08 6.33 -18.01
N ILE A 59 6.75 7.54 -18.47
CA ILE A 59 5.36 8.02 -18.57
C ILE A 59 4.53 7.11 -19.48
N LYS A 60 5.08 6.65 -20.60
CA LYS A 60 4.41 5.71 -21.49
C LYS A 60 4.13 4.37 -20.79
N GLU A 61 5.08 3.88 -20.00
CA GLU A 61 4.94 2.64 -19.25
C GLU A 61 3.91 2.77 -18.12
N LEU A 62 3.96 3.86 -17.34
CA LEU A 62 2.96 4.18 -16.33
C LEU A 62 1.53 4.24 -16.92
N LYS A 63 1.37 4.85 -18.10
CA LYS A 63 0.09 4.85 -18.84
C LYS A 63 -0.34 3.44 -19.26
N ALA A 64 0.59 2.58 -19.68
CA ALA A 64 0.29 1.20 -20.05
C ALA A 64 -0.18 0.36 -18.85
N GLN A 65 0.23 0.74 -17.63
CA GLN A 65 -0.25 0.14 -16.38
C GLN A 65 -1.58 0.75 -15.89
N HIS A 66 -2.23 1.60 -16.69
CA HIS A 66 -3.50 2.23 -16.33
C HIS A 66 -3.43 3.11 -15.07
N ILE A 67 -2.32 3.87 -14.91
CA ILE A 67 -2.16 4.81 -13.80
C ILE A 67 -3.38 5.72 -13.66
N THR A 68 -3.84 5.95 -12.43
CA THR A 68 -4.95 6.85 -12.11
C THR A 68 -4.47 8.29 -11.86
N ALA A 69 -5.40 9.25 -11.84
CA ALA A 69 -5.06 10.64 -11.55
C ALA A 69 -4.46 10.84 -10.15
N THR A 70 -4.91 10.05 -9.16
CA THR A 70 -4.34 10.06 -7.81
C THR A 70 -2.89 9.56 -7.83
N GLU A 71 -2.63 8.45 -8.49
CA GLU A 71 -1.30 7.85 -8.59
C GLU A 71 -0.32 8.75 -9.35
N VAL A 72 -0.77 9.51 -10.35
CA VAL A 72 0.06 10.51 -11.03
C VAL A 72 0.65 11.51 -10.03
N SER A 73 -0.17 12.01 -9.10
CA SER A 73 0.32 12.95 -8.08
C SER A 73 1.26 12.30 -7.08
N GLU A 74 0.99 11.06 -6.67
CA GLU A 74 1.82 10.32 -5.72
C GLU A 74 3.17 9.92 -6.32
N ILE A 75 3.20 9.44 -7.57
CA ILE A 75 4.43 9.13 -8.30
C ILE A 75 5.26 10.39 -8.52
N ALA A 76 4.63 11.53 -8.83
CA ALA A 76 5.35 12.80 -8.98
C ALA A 76 6.10 13.20 -7.69
N LYS A 77 5.49 13.02 -6.50
CA LYS A 77 6.14 13.28 -5.20
C LYS A 77 7.37 12.39 -4.98
N VAL A 78 7.23 11.10 -5.27
CA VAL A 78 8.31 10.12 -5.13
C VAL A 78 9.49 10.49 -6.05
N ARG A 79 9.21 10.86 -7.30
CA ARG A 79 10.22 11.33 -8.26
C ARG A 79 10.91 12.60 -7.79
N GLN A 80 10.15 13.57 -7.27
CA GLN A 80 10.70 14.82 -6.71
C GLN A 80 11.57 14.57 -5.48
N ALA A 81 11.33 13.50 -4.73
CA ALA A 81 12.19 13.06 -3.62
C ALA A 81 13.52 12.43 -4.10
N GLY A 82 13.66 12.13 -5.38
CA GLY A 82 14.92 11.66 -5.97
C GLY A 82 14.92 10.23 -6.49
N LEU A 83 13.82 9.45 -6.33
CA LEU A 83 13.76 8.09 -6.88
C LEU A 83 13.89 8.14 -8.41
N SER A 84 14.47 7.08 -8.97
CA SER A 84 14.65 6.95 -10.42
C SER A 84 13.31 6.75 -11.17
N ASP A 85 13.31 6.95 -12.47
CA ASP A 85 12.15 6.68 -13.32
C ASP A 85 11.73 5.21 -13.27
N GLU A 86 12.73 4.30 -13.24
CA GLU A 86 12.52 2.85 -13.15
C GLU A 86 11.87 2.47 -11.80
N ASP A 87 12.31 3.08 -10.69
CA ASP A 87 11.74 2.83 -9.38
C ASP A 87 10.31 3.35 -9.27
N CYS A 88 10.00 4.49 -9.89
CA CYS A 88 8.64 5.02 -9.98
C CYS A 88 7.69 4.04 -10.69
N VAL A 89 8.14 3.43 -11.79
CA VAL A 89 7.39 2.40 -12.53
C VAL A 89 7.24 1.14 -11.68
N THR A 90 8.31 0.70 -11.04
CA THR A 90 8.35 -0.49 -10.16
C THR A 90 7.40 -0.34 -8.96
N LEU A 91 7.36 0.84 -8.31
CA LEU A 91 6.42 1.11 -7.23
C LEU A 91 4.97 0.92 -7.66
N LEU A 92 4.58 1.47 -8.82
CA LEU A 92 3.23 1.29 -9.34
C LEU A 92 2.93 -0.19 -9.59
N GLN A 93 3.89 -0.95 -10.16
CA GLN A 93 3.75 -2.40 -10.39
C GLN A 93 3.55 -3.16 -9.09
N ILE A 94 4.28 -2.84 -8.03
CA ILE A 94 4.17 -3.46 -6.71
C ILE A 94 2.74 -3.30 -6.16
N PHE A 95 2.20 -2.08 -6.16
CA PHE A 95 0.86 -1.81 -5.62
C PHE A 95 -0.23 -2.43 -6.50
N HIS A 96 -0.16 -2.28 -7.83
CA HIS A 96 -1.10 -2.91 -8.75
C HIS A 96 -1.05 -4.44 -8.68
N GLY A 97 0.13 -5.04 -8.48
CA GLY A 97 0.28 -6.48 -8.29
C GLY A 97 -0.47 -7.03 -7.06
N ARG A 98 -0.71 -6.18 -6.05
CA ARG A 98 -1.55 -6.49 -4.88
C ARG A 98 -3.03 -6.08 -5.07
N GLY A 99 -3.39 -5.50 -6.22
CA GLY A 99 -4.72 -4.95 -6.45
C GLY A 99 -4.99 -3.64 -5.70
N GLU A 100 -3.95 -2.94 -5.28
CA GLU A 100 -4.02 -1.69 -4.52
C GLU A 100 -3.75 -0.48 -5.41
N THR A 101 -4.35 0.66 -5.05
CA THR A 101 -4.02 1.96 -5.63
C THR A 101 -2.83 2.56 -4.88
N PHE A 102 -1.84 3.07 -5.60
CA PHE A 102 -0.68 3.71 -4.99
C PHE A 102 -1.07 5.09 -4.39
N THR A 103 -1.08 5.16 -3.06
CA THR A 103 -1.42 6.36 -2.28
C THR A 103 -0.37 6.73 -1.24
N ALA A 104 0.79 6.07 -1.26
CA ALA A 104 1.83 6.19 -0.26
C ALA A 104 2.99 7.11 -0.68
N GLY A 105 2.78 8.01 -1.64
CA GLY A 105 3.85 8.83 -2.22
C GLY A 105 4.63 9.66 -1.19
N ASP A 106 3.92 10.36 -0.29
CA ASP A 106 4.58 11.15 0.77
C ASP A 106 5.41 10.30 1.73
N ALA A 107 4.89 9.12 2.10
CA ALA A 107 5.56 8.21 3.02
C ALA A 107 6.82 7.59 2.39
N ILE A 108 6.71 7.14 1.15
CA ILE A 108 7.84 6.60 0.36
C ILE A 108 8.90 7.69 0.13
N ALA A 109 8.48 8.90 -0.25
CA ALA A 109 9.37 10.04 -0.42
C ALA A 109 10.14 10.36 0.89
N SER A 110 9.46 10.33 2.04
CA SER A 110 10.06 10.56 3.35
C SER A 110 11.09 9.49 3.74
N LEU A 111 10.83 8.22 3.44
CA LEU A 111 11.81 7.14 3.64
C LEU A 111 13.09 7.41 2.85
N HIS A 112 12.97 7.71 1.57
CA HIS A 112 14.12 7.99 0.71
C HIS A 112 14.87 9.25 1.15
N GLN A 113 14.17 10.33 1.47
CA GLN A 113 14.75 11.58 1.98
C GLN A 113 15.44 11.41 3.34
N SER A 114 15.07 10.42 4.15
CA SER A 114 15.80 10.09 5.39
C SER A 114 17.15 9.42 5.16
N GLY A 115 17.53 9.15 3.91
CA GLY A 115 18.78 8.53 3.51
C GLY A 115 18.70 7.02 3.28
N MET A 116 17.49 6.46 3.27
CA MET A 116 17.28 5.03 2.97
C MET A 116 17.51 4.79 1.47
N SER A 117 18.19 3.70 1.13
CA SER A 117 18.49 3.35 -0.27
C SER A 117 17.21 3.02 -1.06
N GLU A 118 17.22 3.31 -2.37
CA GLU A 118 16.11 3.00 -3.29
C GLU A 118 15.71 1.53 -3.21
N GLY A 119 16.69 0.62 -3.21
CA GLY A 119 16.43 -0.82 -3.09
C GLY A 119 15.71 -1.20 -1.80
N THR A 120 16.07 -0.58 -0.67
CA THR A 120 15.37 -0.81 0.61
C THR A 120 13.95 -0.23 0.59
N VAL A 121 13.78 0.96 0.05
CA VAL A 121 12.46 1.60 -0.10
C VAL A 121 11.52 0.72 -0.95
N LEU A 122 11.99 0.21 -2.08
CA LEU A 122 11.22 -0.70 -2.93
C LEU A 122 10.91 -2.03 -2.23
N ALA A 123 11.89 -2.59 -1.52
CA ALA A 123 11.67 -3.83 -0.75
C ALA A 123 10.60 -3.64 0.34
N LEU A 124 10.62 -2.52 1.07
CA LEU A 124 9.61 -2.17 2.06
C LEU A 124 8.23 -1.94 1.42
N ALA A 125 8.18 -1.26 0.27
CA ALA A 125 6.94 -1.07 -0.48
C ALA A 125 6.34 -2.40 -0.97
N GLY A 126 7.19 -3.41 -1.25
CA GLY A 126 6.78 -4.75 -1.67
C GLY A 126 6.24 -5.62 -0.54
N MET A 127 6.47 -5.27 0.72
CA MET A 127 5.98 -6.02 1.87
C MET A 127 4.57 -5.56 2.26
N ASP A 128 3.78 -6.49 2.77
CA ASP A 128 2.51 -6.15 3.41
C ASP A 128 2.81 -5.50 4.77
N GLN A 129 2.50 -4.21 4.91
CA GLN A 129 2.80 -3.41 6.10
C GLN A 129 1.69 -3.52 7.16
N VAL A 130 1.09 -4.68 7.32
CA VAL A 130 0.05 -4.90 8.35
C VAL A 130 0.61 -4.59 9.74
N GLY A 131 0.16 -3.49 10.33
CA GLY A 131 0.50 -3.08 11.68
C GLY A 131 1.83 -2.34 11.86
N LEU A 132 2.62 -2.15 10.80
CA LEU A 132 3.88 -1.39 10.83
C LEU A 132 3.85 -0.29 9.77
N GLY A 133 3.73 0.97 10.20
CA GLY A 133 3.64 2.10 9.27
C GLY A 133 5.00 2.57 8.75
N TYR A 134 5.03 3.17 7.56
CA TYR A 134 6.26 3.78 7.01
C TYR A 134 6.93 4.79 7.93
N GLY A 135 6.15 5.54 8.75
CA GLY A 135 6.68 6.47 9.75
C GLY A 135 7.50 5.77 10.85
N GLU A 136 7.12 4.57 11.26
CA GLU A 136 7.87 3.78 12.22
C GLU A 136 9.18 3.26 11.61
N LEU A 137 9.15 2.77 10.37
CA LEU A 137 10.33 2.35 9.62
C LEU A 137 11.33 3.50 9.46
N GLN A 138 10.83 4.70 9.14
CA GLN A 138 11.64 5.91 9.08
C GLN A 138 12.26 6.25 10.45
N ALA A 139 11.47 6.20 11.52
CA ALA A 139 11.97 6.48 12.87
C ALA A 139 13.08 5.49 13.29
N MET A 140 12.96 4.22 12.93
CA MET A 140 14.00 3.21 13.15
C MET A 140 15.32 3.58 12.42
N HIS A 141 15.21 3.96 11.14
CA HIS A 141 16.37 4.38 10.37
C HIS A 141 17.03 5.63 10.96
N LEU A 142 16.24 6.64 11.29
CA LEU A 142 16.72 7.88 11.95
C LEU A 142 17.33 7.65 13.33
N ALA A 143 16.93 6.59 14.04
CA ALA A 143 17.57 6.14 15.30
C ALA A 143 18.93 5.46 15.09
N GLY A 144 19.43 5.38 13.85
CA GLY A 144 20.72 4.78 13.48
C GLY A 144 20.71 3.27 13.35
N LEU A 145 19.53 2.66 13.23
CA LEU A 145 19.41 1.25 12.85
C LEU A 145 19.74 1.08 11.37
N SER A 146 20.48 0.03 11.05
CA SER A 146 20.83 -0.26 9.65
C SER A 146 19.58 -0.66 8.85
N GLU A 147 19.60 -0.42 7.54
CA GLU A 147 18.51 -0.83 6.63
C GLU A 147 18.22 -2.34 6.71
N ALA A 148 19.24 -3.16 6.96
CA ALA A 148 19.07 -4.60 7.14
C ALA A 148 18.18 -4.92 8.35
N ILE A 149 18.33 -4.18 9.47
CA ILE A 149 17.46 -4.34 10.64
C ILE A 149 16.05 -3.90 10.34
N VAL A 150 15.88 -2.74 9.68
CA VAL A 150 14.57 -2.21 9.29
C VAL A 150 13.81 -3.21 8.40
N LEU A 151 14.49 -3.77 7.40
CA LEU A 151 13.93 -4.79 6.52
C LEU A 151 13.56 -6.07 7.28
N GLU A 152 14.39 -6.52 8.21
CA GLU A 152 14.13 -7.75 8.95
C GLU A 152 12.93 -7.59 9.90
N VAL A 153 12.83 -6.46 10.61
CA VAL A 153 11.64 -6.13 11.42
C VAL A 153 10.38 -6.09 10.56
N ALA A 154 10.44 -5.44 9.39
CA ALA A 154 9.32 -5.40 8.46
C ALA A 154 8.90 -6.80 7.99
N ARG A 155 9.86 -7.73 7.73
CA ARG A 155 9.57 -9.13 7.38
C ARG A 155 8.86 -9.87 8.50
N HIS A 156 9.34 -9.72 9.75
CA HIS A 156 8.70 -10.33 10.91
C HIS A 156 7.25 -9.84 11.07
N HIS A 157 7.01 -8.54 10.92
CA HIS A 157 5.67 -7.97 10.95
C HIS A 157 4.77 -8.52 9.83
N ALA A 158 5.26 -8.54 8.60
CA ALA A 158 4.52 -9.09 7.47
C ALA A 158 4.20 -10.59 7.64
N ALA A 159 5.10 -11.34 8.28
CA ALA A 159 4.91 -12.75 8.58
C ALA A 159 4.06 -13.03 9.84
N GLY A 160 3.72 -11.99 10.62
CA GLY A 160 3.04 -12.14 11.92
C GLY A 160 3.89 -12.87 12.96
N THR A 161 5.21 -12.81 12.84
CA THR A 161 6.16 -13.45 13.75
C THR A 161 6.70 -12.45 14.78
N PRO A 162 7.07 -12.89 16.01
CA PRO A 162 7.60 -12.00 17.02
C PRO A 162 8.90 -11.31 16.56
N ALA A 163 9.07 -10.06 16.98
CA ALA A 163 10.32 -9.32 16.87
C ALA A 163 10.39 -8.22 17.95
N LEU A 164 11.60 -7.73 18.22
CA LEU A 164 11.78 -6.53 19.01
C LEU A 164 11.18 -5.32 18.29
N SER A 165 10.51 -4.44 19.02
CA SER A 165 9.94 -3.21 18.46
C SER A 165 11.03 -2.21 18.03
N GLY A 166 10.70 -1.31 17.12
CA GLY A 166 11.59 -0.23 16.71
C GLY A 166 12.06 0.64 17.90
N ALA A 167 11.17 0.87 18.87
CA ALA A 167 11.50 1.62 20.10
C ALA A 167 12.54 0.89 20.97
N SER A 168 12.38 -0.41 21.17
CA SER A 168 13.32 -1.26 21.93
C SER A 168 14.68 -1.31 21.23
N LEU A 169 14.70 -1.54 19.92
CA LEU A 169 15.92 -1.55 19.10
C LEU A 169 16.65 -0.20 19.13
N GLY A 170 15.91 0.92 19.01
CA GLY A 170 16.47 2.26 19.14
C GLY A 170 17.09 2.50 20.54
N THR A 171 16.45 2.02 21.60
CA THR A 171 17.00 2.09 22.96
C THR A 171 18.29 1.30 23.08
N LEU A 172 18.34 0.07 22.58
CA LEU A 172 19.55 -0.77 22.59
C LEU A 172 20.67 -0.14 21.76
N ARG A 173 20.35 0.46 20.60
CA ARG A 173 21.30 1.21 19.78
C ARG A 173 21.91 2.38 20.53
N ASN A 174 21.09 3.14 21.27
CA ASN A 174 21.54 4.25 22.12
C ASN A 174 22.44 3.77 23.26
N LEU A 175 22.28 2.54 23.74
CA LEU A 175 23.18 1.86 24.70
C LEU A 175 24.43 1.26 24.02
N ARG A 176 24.71 1.67 22.78
CA ARG A 176 25.87 1.27 21.97
C ARG A 176 25.96 -0.22 21.63
N MET A 177 24.81 -0.90 21.53
CA MET A 177 24.77 -2.23 20.91
C MET A 177 25.04 -2.08 19.42
N ASP A 178 25.85 -2.96 18.84
CA ASP A 178 26.17 -2.89 17.42
C ASP A 178 25.01 -3.38 16.54
N ASN A 179 24.97 -2.91 15.28
CA ASN A 179 23.90 -3.28 14.36
C ASN A 179 23.91 -4.77 13.99
N GLY A 180 25.06 -5.45 14.05
CA GLY A 180 25.16 -6.89 13.80
C GLY A 180 24.45 -7.68 14.88
N THR A 181 24.67 -7.32 16.15
CA THR A 181 24.00 -7.92 17.30
C THR A 181 22.49 -7.66 17.28
N LEU A 182 22.08 -6.42 17.00
CA LEU A 182 20.64 -6.07 16.87
C LEU A 182 19.97 -6.87 15.76
N LEU A 183 20.60 -6.98 14.60
CA LEU A 183 20.09 -7.78 13.49
C LEU A 183 19.94 -9.25 13.87
N GLU A 184 20.89 -9.81 14.58
CA GLU A 184 20.85 -11.20 15.03
C GLU A 184 19.71 -11.44 16.03
N LEU A 185 19.47 -10.53 16.98
CA LEU A 185 18.33 -10.61 17.90
C LEU A 185 17.00 -10.59 17.16
N VAL A 186 16.86 -9.72 16.15
CA VAL A 186 15.65 -9.68 15.32
C VAL A 186 15.47 -10.98 14.54
N ARG A 187 16.51 -11.49 13.87
CA ARG A 187 16.48 -12.75 13.12
C ARG A 187 16.08 -13.96 13.96
N ARG A 188 16.47 -13.96 15.23
CA ARG A 188 16.06 -15.01 16.18
C ARG A 188 14.60 -14.90 16.61
N GLY A 189 13.90 -13.86 16.20
CA GLY A 189 12.51 -13.65 16.57
C GLY A 189 12.34 -13.37 18.07
N ILE A 190 13.30 -12.69 18.71
CA ILE A 190 13.20 -12.33 20.13
C ILE A 190 11.99 -11.38 20.28
N PRO A 191 10.99 -11.74 21.10
CA PRO A 191 9.79 -10.93 21.25
C PRO A 191 10.08 -9.65 22.05
N ASP A 192 9.28 -8.61 21.82
CA ASP A 192 9.43 -7.32 22.51
C ASP A 192 9.23 -7.43 24.04
N SER A 193 8.56 -8.48 24.52
CA SER A 193 8.43 -8.79 25.96
C SER A 193 9.78 -9.03 26.65
N GLU A 194 10.81 -9.47 25.93
CA GLU A 194 12.16 -9.70 26.45
C GLU A 194 13.05 -8.43 26.39
N ALA A 195 12.58 -7.38 25.71
CA ALA A 195 13.36 -6.15 25.51
C ALA A 195 13.84 -5.52 26.83
N ALA A 196 12.98 -5.51 27.85
CA ALA A 196 13.34 -4.92 29.17
C ALA A 196 14.52 -5.64 29.83
N GLU A 197 14.59 -6.97 29.72
CA GLU A 197 15.68 -7.78 30.25
C GLU A 197 16.99 -7.55 29.49
N ILE A 198 16.91 -7.51 28.15
CA ILE A 198 18.07 -7.21 27.29
C ILE A 198 18.62 -5.82 27.60
N ILE A 199 17.74 -4.81 27.72
CA ILE A 199 18.11 -3.43 28.08
C ILE A 199 18.78 -3.39 29.47
N ALA A 200 18.24 -4.11 30.44
CA ALA A 200 18.82 -4.20 31.80
C ALA A 200 20.21 -4.85 31.75
N ALA A 201 20.35 -6.00 31.08
CA ALA A 201 21.63 -6.67 30.90
C ALA A 201 22.67 -5.73 30.27
N ARG A 202 22.29 -4.98 29.21
CA ARG A 202 23.19 -4.02 28.59
C ARG A 202 23.59 -2.88 29.51
N ARG A 203 22.66 -2.33 30.31
CA ARG A 203 22.95 -1.29 31.31
C ARG A 203 23.88 -1.77 32.42
N HIS A 204 23.84 -3.04 32.77
CA HIS A 204 24.74 -3.68 33.73
C HIS A 204 26.10 -4.06 33.13
N GLY A 205 26.35 -3.72 31.87
CA GLY A 205 27.65 -3.88 31.22
C GLY A 205 27.85 -5.21 30.51
N SER A 206 26.78 -6.01 30.31
CA SER A 206 26.86 -7.22 29.48
C SER A 206 27.33 -6.89 28.08
N THR A 207 28.25 -7.69 27.56
CA THR A 207 28.75 -7.58 26.20
C THR A 207 27.71 -8.08 25.19
N ASP A 208 27.82 -7.67 23.93
CA ASP A 208 26.97 -8.12 22.85
C ASP A 208 26.98 -9.66 22.73
N ALA A 209 28.15 -10.28 22.87
CA ALA A 209 28.29 -11.74 22.82
C ALA A 209 27.63 -12.47 24.00
N GLU A 210 27.61 -11.88 25.20
CA GLU A 210 26.92 -12.43 26.37
C GLU A 210 25.40 -12.35 26.18
N ILE A 211 24.90 -11.23 25.67
CA ILE A 211 23.49 -11.05 25.36
C ILE A 211 23.03 -12.09 24.30
N LEU A 212 23.77 -12.22 23.20
CA LEU A 212 23.42 -13.20 22.14
C LEU A 212 23.46 -14.65 22.64
N ARG A 213 24.33 -14.99 23.63
CA ARG A 213 24.34 -16.33 24.23
C ARG A 213 23.15 -16.56 25.17
N HIS A 214 22.73 -15.54 25.89
CA HIS A 214 21.62 -15.65 26.83
C HIS A 214 20.26 -15.69 26.13
N PHE A 215 20.06 -14.83 25.13
CA PHE A 215 18.84 -14.74 24.33
C PHE A 215 18.99 -15.51 23.03
N SER A 216 18.86 -16.84 23.10
CA SER A 216 19.10 -17.72 21.93
C SER A 216 17.87 -17.97 21.05
N GLY A 217 16.71 -17.40 21.40
CA GLY A 217 15.45 -17.66 20.70
C GLY A 217 14.92 -19.08 20.92
N SER A 218 13.63 -19.24 20.90
CA SER A 218 12.96 -20.56 21.03
C SER A 218 12.77 -21.20 19.67
#